data_f5ac1e7d8fdfbfa9681be6333621a61f
#
_entry.id   f5ac1e7d8fdfbfa9681be6333621a61f
#
_cell.length_a   1.000
_cell.length_b   1.000
_cell.length_c   1.000
_cell.angle_alpha   90.00
_cell.angle_beta   90.00
_cell.angle_gamma   90.00
#
_symmetry.space_group_name_H-M   'P 1'
#
loop_
_entity.id
_entity.type
_entity.pdbx_description
1 polymer ?
#
loop_
_entity_poly.entity_id
_entity_poly.type
_entity_poly.pdbx_seq_one_letter_code
_entity_poly.pdbx_strand_id
1 'polypeptide(L)'
;METDLLVKQSDGDLIPLGRLQSYIGPLLATRRTPKIQKQYAAIGGGSPIRRWSEFQNAEMCKILDKISPETAPHKPYVAFRYANPLTEEMYTKMLEDGFGNGKGGRAVAFTQYPQYSCSTTGSSMNELWKWRHRLEGKTTEQNAPGSITWSVIDRWPVHHGLVEAVAQNIEAKLAEYPAERRNQAVLLFSAHSLPMSIVNRGKRASRSKTSIITR
;
A
#
# COMPACT_ATOMS: atom_id res chain seq x y z
N MET A 1 -5.63 -18.36 -10.74
CA MET A 1 -5.63 -17.35 -9.67
C MET A 1 -4.86 -16.08 -10.07
N GLU A 2 -3.71 -16.16 -10.75
CA GLU A 2 -2.95 -14.97 -11.25
C GLU A 2 -3.57 -14.28 -12.47
N THR A 3 -4.30 -14.99 -13.32
CA THR A 3 -4.98 -14.40 -14.47
C THR A 3 -6.11 -13.45 -14.07
N ASP A 4 -6.81 -13.70 -12.98
CA ASP A 4 -7.85 -12.81 -12.44
C ASP A 4 -7.28 -11.51 -11.87
N LEU A 5 -6.05 -11.54 -11.37
CA LEU A 5 -5.35 -10.36 -10.85
C LEU A 5 -5.03 -9.34 -11.94
N LEU A 6 -4.60 -9.81 -13.12
CA LEU A 6 -4.26 -8.93 -14.25
C LEU A 6 -5.51 -8.31 -14.90
N VAL A 7 -6.64 -9.01 -14.87
CA VAL A 7 -7.92 -8.50 -15.38
C VAL A 7 -8.53 -7.47 -14.42
N LYS A 8 -8.46 -7.71 -13.11
CA LYS A 8 -8.92 -6.73 -12.10
C LYS A 8 -8.07 -5.47 -12.00
N GLN A 9 -6.79 -5.54 -12.39
CA GLN A 9 -5.91 -4.36 -12.44
C GLN A 9 -6.35 -3.33 -13.49
N SER A 10 -7.21 -3.71 -14.42
CA SER A 10 -7.71 -2.85 -15.48
C SER A 10 -8.89 -1.94 -15.08
N ASP A 11 -9.48 -2.13 -13.91
CA ASP A 11 -10.51 -1.21 -13.39
C ASP A 11 -9.95 0.16 -12.98
N GLY A 12 -8.67 0.37 -13.12
CA GLY A 12 -7.96 1.61 -12.82
C GLY A 12 -7.06 2.11 -13.95
N ASP A 13 -7.58 2.38 -15.13
CA ASP A 13 -7.15 3.52 -15.96
C ASP A 13 -5.79 3.57 -16.67
N LEU A 14 -5.15 2.47 -17.06
CA LEU A 14 -3.98 2.63 -17.93
C LEU A 14 -4.30 2.61 -19.44
N ILE A 15 -5.30 1.88 -19.85
CA ILE A 15 -5.82 1.90 -21.23
C ILE A 15 -7.32 1.60 -21.18
N PRO A 16 -8.22 2.56 -21.39
CA PRO A 16 -9.64 2.31 -21.40
C PRO A 16 -10.01 1.58 -22.71
N LEU A 17 -10.01 0.25 -22.66
CA LEU A 17 -10.42 -0.60 -23.79
C LEU A 17 -11.94 -0.76 -23.89
N GLY A 18 -12.70 -0.14 -22.97
CA GLY A 18 -14.14 -0.18 -22.96
C GLY A 18 -14.67 -1.62 -22.98
N ARG A 19 -15.67 -1.90 -23.82
CA ARG A 19 -16.29 -3.24 -23.94
C ARG A 19 -15.33 -4.34 -24.44
N LEU A 20 -14.22 -3.99 -25.06
CA LEU A 20 -13.21 -4.95 -25.55
C LEU A 20 -12.31 -5.48 -24.42
N GLN A 21 -12.36 -4.89 -23.24
CA GLN A 21 -11.52 -5.25 -22.12
C GLN A 21 -11.73 -6.71 -21.64
N SER A 22 -12.99 -7.17 -21.65
CA SER A 22 -13.34 -8.57 -21.29
C SER A 22 -12.72 -9.61 -22.19
N TYR A 23 -12.40 -9.28 -23.44
CA TYR A 23 -11.78 -10.17 -24.42
C TYR A 23 -10.26 -10.01 -24.50
N ILE A 24 -9.79 -8.78 -24.54
CA ILE A 24 -8.36 -8.48 -24.72
C ILE A 24 -7.58 -8.69 -23.41
N GLY A 25 -8.19 -8.40 -22.27
CA GLY A 25 -7.56 -8.59 -20.94
C GLY A 25 -7.07 -10.04 -20.71
N PRO A 26 -7.93 -11.06 -20.80
CA PRO A 26 -7.53 -12.46 -20.65
C PRO A 26 -6.46 -12.91 -21.65
N LEU A 27 -6.56 -12.47 -22.91
CA LEU A 27 -5.59 -12.83 -23.96
C LEU A 27 -4.20 -12.25 -23.64
N LEU A 28 -4.13 -11.00 -23.24
CA LEU A 28 -2.87 -10.36 -22.83
C LEU A 28 -2.30 -11.00 -21.55
N ALA A 29 -3.17 -11.33 -20.59
CA ALA A 29 -2.76 -12.01 -19.38
C ALA A 29 -2.14 -13.38 -19.69
N THR A 30 -2.82 -14.22 -20.46
CA THR A 30 -2.31 -15.54 -20.86
C THR A 30 -0.94 -15.45 -21.54
N ARG A 31 -0.75 -14.47 -22.43
CA ARG A 31 0.53 -14.27 -23.11
C ARG A 31 1.66 -13.78 -22.19
N ARG A 32 1.35 -12.97 -21.17
CA ARG A 32 2.34 -12.38 -20.25
C ARG A 32 2.69 -13.31 -19.09
N THR A 33 1.75 -14.12 -18.63
CA THR A 33 1.88 -14.96 -17.44
C THR A 33 3.15 -15.83 -17.44
N PRO A 34 3.49 -16.59 -18.51
CA PRO A 34 4.68 -17.45 -18.51
C PRO A 34 6.00 -16.66 -18.31
N LYS A 35 6.08 -15.45 -18.89
CA LYS A 35 7.25 -14.58 -18.72
C LYS A 35 7.38 -14.10 -17.29
N ILE A 36 6.27 -13.66 -16.70
CA ILE A 36 6.21 -13.16 -15.31
C ILE A 36 6.53 -14.29 -14.34
N GLN A 37 5.98 -15.48 -14.53
CA GLN A 37 6.27 -16.65 -13.70
C GLN A 37 7.77 -17.00 -13.71
N LYS A 38 8.43 -16.95 -14.86
CA LYS A 38 9.89 -17.14 -14.95
C LYS A 38 10.67 -16.08 -14.17
N GLN A 39 10.23 -14.81 -14.23
CA GLN A 39 10.86 -13.73 -13.49
C GLN A 39 10.69 -13.92 -11.98
N TYR A 40 9.50 -14.31 -11.51
CA TYR A 40 9.28 -14.62 -10.10
C TYR A 40 10.03 -15.87 -9.65
N ALA A 41 10.11 -16.91 -10.49
CA ALA A 41 10.91 -18.09 -10.19
C ALA A 41 12.39 -17.75 -9.94
N ALA A 42 12.95 -16.81 -10.73
CA ALA A 42 14.34 -16.37 -10.57
C ALA A 42 14.63 -15.63 -9.25
N ILE A 43 13.61 -15.12 -8.56
CA ILE A 43 13.74 -14.42 -7.27
C ILE A 43 13.18 -15.23 -6.08
N GLY A 44 13.00 -16.54 -6.24
CA GLY A 44 12.54 -17.44 -5.17
C GLY A 44 11.10 -17.93 -5.28
N GLY A 45 10.45 -17.78 -6.44
CA GLY A 45 9.15 -18.40 -6.76
C GLY A 45 7.93 -17.54 -6.50
N GLY A 46 8.09 -16.31 -6.00
CA GLY A 46 6.99 -15.38 -5.78
C GLY A 46 7.45 -14.00 -5.34
N SER A 47 6.51 -13.05 -5.22
CA SER A 47 6.81 -11.74 -4.67
C SER A 47 7.08 -11.82 -3.16
N PRO A 48 8.21 -11.31 -2.66
CA PRO A 48 8.50 -11.29 -1.22
C PRO A 48 7.72 -10.18 -0.48
N ILE A 49 6.92 -9.37 -1.17
CA ILE A 49 6.28 -8.18 -0.62
C ILE A 49 5.39 -8.49 0.59
N ARG A 50 4.63 -9.59 0.55
CA ARG A 50 3.78 -9.99 1.66
C ARG A 50 4.59 -10.26 2.92
N ARG A 51 5.64 -11.09 2.81
CA ARG A 51 6.51 -11.44 3.94
C ARG A 51 7.14 -10.19 4.57
N TRP A 52 7.63 -9.27 3.75
CA TRP A 52 8.23 -8.03 4.23
C TRP A 52 7.20 -7.08 4.83
N SER A 53 6.00 -6.97 4.25
CA SER A 53 4.93 -6.15 4.80
C SER A 53 4.46 -6.66 6.16
N GLU A 54 4.28 -7.98 6.30
CA GLU A 54 3.90 -8.62 7.56
C GLU A 54 4.99 -8.42 8.63
N PHE A 55 6.27 -8.64 8.27
CA PHE A 55 7.40 -8.44 9.16
C PHE A 55 7.52 -6.98 9.63
N GLN A 56 7.53 -6.03 8.71
CA GLN A 56 7.65 -4.60 9.04
C GLN A 56 6.50 -4.14 9.93
N ASN A 57 5.27 -4.57 9.64
CA ASN A 57 4.10 -4.19 10.42
C ASN A 57 4.15 -4.79 11.83
N ALA A 58 4.58 -6.05 11.97
CA ALA A 58 4.75 -6.69 13.27
C ALA A 58 5.83 -6.00 14.12
N GLU A 59 6.99 -5.69 13.54
CA GLU A 59 8.07 -4.98 14.24
C GLU A 59 7.66 -3.55 14.62
N MET A 60 6.94 -2.86 13.75
CA MET A 60 6.39 -1.55 14.03
C MET A 60 5.43 -1.58 15.25
N CYS A 61 4.53 -2.56 15.31
CA CYS A 61 3.62 -2.71 16.45
C CYS A 61 4.37 -2.95 17.76
N LYS A 62 5.45 -3.75 17.77
CA LYS A 62 6.29 -3.95 18.97
C LYS A 62 6.96 -2.66 19.44
N ILE A 63 7.36 -1.80 18.51
CA ILE A 63 7.93 -0.48 18.84
C ILE A 63 6.83 0.43 19.36
N LEU A 64 5.66 0.46 18.74
CA LEU A 64 4.51 1.26 19.17
C LEU A 64 4.06 0.88 20.59
N ASP A 65 4.03 -0.40 20.94
CA ASP A 65 3.69 -0.85 22.29
C ASP A 65 4.65 -0.29 23.36
N LYS A 66 5.91 0.00 22.99
CA LYS A 66 6.89 0.59 23.90
C LYS A 66 6.79 2.10 23.99
N ILE A 67 6.52 2.79 22.88
CA ILE A 67 6.53 4.27 22.84
C ILE A 67 5.15 4.88 23.10
N SER A 68 4.08 4.09 22.98
CA SER A 68 2.70 4.50 23.24
C SER A 68 1.96 3.38 24.02
N PRO A 69 2.39 3.10 25.28
CA PRO A 69 1.84 2.01 26.08
C PRO A 69 0.37 2.23 26.45
N GLU A 70 -0.10 3.46 26.48
CA GLU A 70 -1.50 3.82 26.73
C GLU A 70 -2.47 3.39 25.63
N THR A 71 -1.95 3.06 24.44
CA THR A 71 -2.74 2.55 23.32
C THR A 71 -2.45 1.08 23.00
N ALA A 72 -1.54 0.46 23.74
CA ALA A 72 -1.20 -0.95 23.57
C ALA A 72 -2.35 -1.88 24.04
N PRO A 73 -2.44 -3.09 23.49
CA PRO A 73 -1.56 -3.67 22.47
C PRO A 73 -1.91 -3.22 21.05
N HIS A 74 -0.89 -2.91 20.26
CA HIS A 74 -1.07 -2.63 18.85
C HIS A 74 -1.10 -3.93 18.04
N LYS A 75 -2.09 -4.06 17.16
CA LYS A 75 -2.31 -5.27 16.39
C LYS A 75 -2.03 -5.04 14.91
N PRO A 76 -1.10 -5.82 14.29
CA PRO A 76 -0.76 -5.66 12.88
C PRO A 76 -1.82 -6.28 11.98
N TYR A 77 -2.22 -5.54 10.94
CA TYR A 77 -3.05 -6.01 9.86
C TYR A 77 -2.44 -5.61 8.52
N VAL A 78 -2.44 -6.50 7.56
CA VAL A 78 -1.91 -6.25 6.22
C VAL A 78 -2.99 -6.51 5.20
N ALA A 79 -3.13 -5.63 4.23
CA ALA A 79 -4.04 -5.82 3.10
C ALA A 79 -3.39 -5.37 1.80
N PHE A 80 -3.67 -6.09 0.74
CA PHE A 80 -3.29 -5.74 -0.62
C PHE A 80 -4.52 -5.47 -1.47
N ARG A 81 -4.35 -4.62 -2.49
CA ARG A 81 -5.45 -4.27 -3.40
C ARG A 81 -5.79 -5.42 -4.36
N TYR A 82 -4.79 -6.20 -4.78
CA TYR A 82 -4.91 -7.19 -5.84
C TYR A 82 -4.33 -8.57 -5.49
N ALA A 83 -3.94 -8.80 -4.26
CA ALA A 83 -3.39 -10.06 -3.78
C ALA A 83 -3.88 -10.35 -2.36
N ASN A 84 -3.85 -11.60 -1.94
CA ASN A 84 -4.23 -11.98 -0.59
C ASN A 84 -3.13 -11.63 0.44
N PRO A 85 -3.54 -11.17 1.64
CA PRO A 85 -4.90 -10.92 2.08
C PRO A 85 -5.49 -9.68 1.41
N LEU A 86 -6.72 -9.81 0.89
CA LEU A 86 -7.47 -8.69 0.34
C LEU A 86 -8.00 -7.77 1.45
N THR A 87 -8.39 -6.56 1.09
CA THR A 87 -8.94 -5.59 2.06
C THR A 87 -10.20 -6.12 2.76
N GLU A 88 -11.03 -6.90 2.06
CA GLU A 88 -12.19 -7.57 2.66
C GLU A 88 -11.78 -8.53 3.77
N GLU A 89 -10.86 -9.43 3.47
CA GLU A 89 -10.36 -10.44 4.42
C GLU A 89 -9.75 -9.77 5.67
N MET A 90 -8.92 -8.76 5.45
CA MET A 90 -8.31 -7.98 6.54
C MET A 90 -9.36 -7.29 7.41
N TYR A 91 -10.34 -6.63 6.78
CA TYR A 91 -11.38 -5.90 7.51
C TYR A 91 -12.28 -6.84 8.31
N THR A 92 -12.69 -7.97 7.72
CA THR A 92 -13.45 -9.01 8.41
C THR A 92 -12.68 -9.52 9.62
N LYS A 93 -11.37 -9.76 9.46
CA LYS A 93 -10.52 -10.17 10.57
C LYS A 93 -10.45 -9.13 11.70
N MET A 94 -10.40 -7.84 11.37
CA MET A 94 -10.48 -6.78 12.39
C MET A 94 -11.79 -6.82 13.18
N LEU A 95 -12.93 -7.04 12.50
CA LEU A 95 -14.23 -7.15 13.14
C LEU A 95 -14.33 -8.40 14.05
N GLU A 96 -13.81 -9.54 13.60
CA GLU A 96 -13.71 -10.77 14.41
C GLU A 96 -12.84 -10.56 15.66
N ASP A 97 -11.76 -9.81 15.52
CA ASP A 97 -10.86 -9.48 16.62
C ASP A 97 -11.43 -8.43 17.59
N GLY A 98 -12.65 -7.96 17.34
CA GLY A 98 -13.42 -7.11 18.27
C GLY A 98 -13.32 -5.62 18.00
N PHE A 99 -12.80 -5.20 16.84
CA PHE A 99 -12.87 -3.81 16.40
C PHE A 99 -14.19 -3.56 15.66
N GLY A 100 -14.77 -2.36 15.78
CA GLY A 100 -16.04 -2.03 15.12
C GLY A 100 -17.25 -2.76 15.69
N ASN A 101 -18.30 -2.94 14.88
CA ASN A 101 -19.54 -3.66 15.23
C ASN A 101 -20.15 -3.24 16.59
N GLY A 102 -20.24 -1.94 16.83
CA GLY A 102 -20.75 -1.39 18.08
C GLY A 102 -19.72 -1.28 19.22
N LYS A 103 -18.53 -1.88 19.08
CA LYS A 103 -17.46 -1.85 20.10
C LYS A 103 -16.49 -0.67 19.90
N GLY A 104 -16.52 -0.04 18.71
CA GLY A 104 -15.58 1.01 18.38
C GLY A 104 -14.17 0.48 18.07
N GLY A 105 -13.17 1.27 18.39
CA GLY A 105 -11.77 0.98 18.15
C GLY A 105 -11.10 2.03 17.28
N ARG A 106 -9.77 2.11 17.32
CA ARG A 106 -8.97 3.03 16.51
C ARG A 106 -8.04 2.25 15.61
N ALA A 107 -7.94 2.67 14.36
CA ALA A 107 -7.05 2.08 13.38
C ALA A 107 -6.30 3.15 12.58
N VAL A 108 -5.07 2.85 12.20
CA VAL A 108 -4.26 3.68 11.32
C VAL A 108 -4.03 2.96 10.01
N ALA A 109 -4.55 3.51 8.92
CA ALA A 109 -4.24 3.04 7.58
C ALA A 109 -2.91 3.67 7.13
N PHE A 110 -1.85 2.89 7.21
CA PHE A 110 -0.51 3.28 6.80
C PHE A 110 -0.20 2.74 5.42
N THR A 111 -0.01 3.63 4.44
CA THR A 111 0.42 3.21 3.10
C THR A 111 1.91 2.91 3.09
N GLN A 112 2.30 1.79 2.48
CA GLN A 112 3.72 1.49 2.25
C GLN A 112 4.30 2.20 1.03
N TYR A 113 3.50 2.96 0.29
CA TYR A 113 3.98 3.84 -0.77
C TYR A 113 4.40 5.19 -0.17
N PRO A 114 5.72 5.54 -0.17
CA PRO A 114 6.16 6.82 0.38
C PRO A 114 5.54 8.01 -0.36
N GLN A 115 5.39 7.91 -1.69
CA GLN A 115 4.77 8.93 -2.53
C GLN A 115 3.32 8.59 -2.80
N TYR A 116 2.45 9.61 -2.75
CA TYR A 116 1.06 9.45 -3.11
C TYR A 116 0.86 9.36 -4.62
N SER A 117 0.04 8.40 -5.05
CA SER A 117 -0.56 8.42 -6.39
C SER A 117 -2.00 7.91 -6.32
N CYS A 118 -2.85 8.36 -7.26
CA CYS A 118 -4.24 7.92 -7.34
C CYS A 118 -4.35 6.41 -7.62
N SER A 119 -3.41 5.87 -8.41
CA SER A 119 -3.39 4.46 -8.81
C SER A 119 -2.84 3.51 -7.73
N THR A 120 -2.12 4.04 -6.74
CA THR A 120 -1.55 3.26 -5.63
C THR A 120 -2.29 3.56 -4.32
N THR A 121 -1.85 4.55 -3.58
CA THR A 121 -2.45 4.94 -2.30
C THR A 121 -3.94 5.26 -2.43
N GLY A 122 -4.32 6.06 -3.45
CA GLY A 122 -5.73 6.41 -3.68
C GLY A 122 -6.61 5.20 -3.94
N SER A 123 -6.14 4.26 -4.76
CA SER A 123 -6.86 3.01 -5.04
C SER A 123 -7.03 2.15 -3.78
N SER A 124 -5.97 2.02 -2.97
CA SER A 124 -6.03 1.26 -1.71
C SER A 124 -6.97 1.89 -0.68
N MET A 125 -6.93 3.21 -0.55
CA MET A 125 -7.83 3.95 0.36
C MET A 125 -9.30 3.86 -0.07
N ASN A 126 -9.57 3.93 -1.37
CA ASN A 126 -10.93 3.76 -1.91
C ASN A 126 -11.47 2.35 -1.62
N GLU A 127 -10.64 1.32 -1.72
CA GLU A 127 -11.06 -0.04 -1.40
C GLU A 127 -11.31 -0.22 0.10
N LEU A 128 -10.46 0.33 0.96
CA LEU A 128 -10.67 0.34 2.41
C LEU A 128 -12.00 1.03 2.75
N TRP A 129 -12.27 2.20 2.17
CA TRP A 129 -13.52 2.94 2.36
C TRP A 129 -14.75 2.15 1.91
N LYS A 130 -14.66 1.48 0.75
CA LYS A 130 -15.73 0.63 0.22
C LYS A 130 -16.07 -0.52 1.18
N TRP A 131 -15.07 -1.22 1.72
CA TRP A 131 -15.31 -2.32 2.65
C TRP A 131 -15.78 -1.85 4.02
N ARG A 132 -15.29 -0.73 4.51
CA ARG A 132 -15.85 -0.09 5.69
C ARG A 132 -17.36 0.13 5.55
N HIS A 133 -17.80 0.74 4.44
CA HIS A 133 -19.22 0.98 4.20
C HIS A 133 -20.05 -0.30 4.06
N ARG A 134 -19.47 -1.34 3.52
CA ARG A 134 -20.15 -2.63 3.35
C ARG A 134 -20.32 -3.39 4.65
N LEU A 135 -19.31 -3.39 5.48
CA LEU A 135 -19.23 -4.23 6.69
C LEU A 135 -19.69 -3.51 7.96
N GLU A 136 -19.48 -2.20 8.07
CA GLU A 136 -19.96 -1.41 9.20
C GLU A 136 -21.21 -0.55 8.90
N GLY A 137 -21.73 -0.64 7.69
CA GLY A 137 -22.88 0.12 7.25
C GLY A 137 -22.54 1.46 6.59
N LYS A 138 -23.50 2.01 5.85
CA LYS A 138 -23.37 3.30 5.18
C LYS A 138 -23.55 4.45 6.18
N THR A 139 -22.54 4.74 6.96
CA THR A 139 -22.51 5.94 7.78
C THR A 139 -21.78 7.04 7.01
N THR A 140 -22.40 8.18 6.84
CA THR A 140 -21.76 9.38 6.29
C THR A 140 -20.77 10.00 7.28
N GLU A 141 -20.89 9.64 8.56
CA GLU A 141 -20.03 10.12 9.62
C GLU A 141 -18.79 9.25 9.76
N GLN A 142 -17.64 9.91 9.73
CA GLN A 142 -16.32 9.23 9.87
C GLN A 142 -16.17 8.53 11.24
N ASN A 143 -16.94 8.95 12.25
CA ASN A 143 -16.84 8.52 13.64
C ASN A 143 -18.20 8.11 14.19
N ALA A 144 -19.00 7.33 13.43
CA ALA A 144 -20.24 6.80 13.96
C ALA A 144 -19.98 5.98 15.24
N PRO A 145 -20.80 6.14 16.28
CA PRO A 145 -20.62 5.40 17.54
C PRO A 145 -20.50 3.90 17.29
N GLY A 146 -19.47 3.28 17.86
CA GLY A 146 -19.22 1.84 17.73
C GLY A 146 -18.55 1.39 16.44
N SER A 147 -18.32 2.28 15.46
CA SER A 147 -17.52 1.96 14.28
C SER A 147 -16.01 2.16 14.53
N ILE A 148 -15.17 1.60 13.66
CA ILE A 148 -13.73 1.83 13.71
C ILE A 148 -13.44 3.28 13.31
N THR A 149 -12.72 4.01 14.18
CA THR A 149 -12.20 5.34 13.89
C THR A 149 -10.88 5.22 13.15
N TRP A 150 -10.85 5.68 11.90
CA TRP A 150 -9.69 5.58 11.03
C TRP A 150 -8.89 6.88 10.98
N SER A 151 -7.57 6.76 11.17
CA SER A 151 -6.58 7.75 10.78
C SER A 151 -5.81 7.24 9.57
N VAL A 152 -5.26 8.14 8.75
CA VAL A 152 -4.58 7.77 7.51
C VAL A 152 -3.22 8.45 7.40
N ILE A 153 -2.19 7.65 7.13
CA ILE A 153 -0.88 8.13 6.69
C ILE A 153 -0.77 7.78 5.22
N ASP A 154 -1.02 8.76 4.34
CA ASP A 154 -1.14 8.56 2.89
C ASP A 154 0.15 8.86 2.11
N ARG A 155 1.15 9.47 2.76
CA ARG A 155 2.46 9.81 2.17
C ARG A 155 3.49 10.13 3.26
N TRP A 156 4.75 9.78 3.00
CA TRP A 156 5.86 10.02 3.93
C TRP A 156 7.24 10.05 3.22
N PRO A 157 7.36 10.68 2.00
CA PRO A 157 8.55 10.58 1.15
C PRO A 157 9.79 11.27 1.72
N VAL A 158 9.58 12.22 2.63
CA VAL A 158 10.67 12.99 3.27
C VAL A 158 10.83 12.65 4.76
N HIS A 159 10.20 11.57 5.22
CA HIS A 159 10.34 11.15 6.60
C HIS A 159 11.79 10.75 6.90
N HIS A 160 12.35 11.27 8.00
CA HIS A 160 13.76 11.05 8.38
C HIS A 160 14.16 9.57 8.35
N GLY A 161 13.35 8.68 8.93
CA GLY A 161 13.64 7.25 8.95
C GLY A 161 13.72 6.60 7.56
N LEU A 162 12.97 7.08 6.56
CA LEU A 162 13.11 6.60 5.19
C LEU A 162 14.43 7.06 4.57
N VAL A 163 14.75 8.34 4.75
CA VAL A 163 16.00 8.93 4.23
C VAL A 163 17.20 8.22 4.83
N GLU A 164 17.20 8.02 6.14
CA GLU A 164 18.24 7.31 6.87
C GLU A 164 18.41 5.87 6.38
N ALA A 165 17.31 5.12 6.26
CA ALA A 165 17.37 3.74 5.76
C ALA A 165 17.93 3.64 4.34
N VAL A 166 17.59 4.60 3.46
CA VAL A 166 18.15 4.66 2.10
C VAL A 166 19.64 5.01 2.15
N ALA A 167 20.05 5.97 2.96
CA ALA A 167 21.46 6.37 3.11
C ALA A 167 22.32 5.20 3.61
N GLN A 168 21.89 4.50 4.66
CA GLN A 168 22.58 3.33 5.20
C GLN A 168 22.74 2.21 4.16
N ASN A 169 21.72 1.96 3.34
CA ASN A 169 21.80 0.98 2.27
C ASN A 169 22.80 1.39 1.18
N ILE A 170 22.86 2.68 0.84
CA ILE A 170 23.85 3.22 -0.11
C ILE A 170 25.27 3.09 0.47
N GLU A 171 25.48 3.48 1.71
CA GLU A 171 26.77 3.37 2.40
C GLU A 171 27.25 1.92 2.47
N ALA A 172 26.37 0.98 2.84
CA ALA A 172 26.67 -0.44 2.86
C ALA A 172 27.11 -0.96 1.48
N LYS A 173 26.45 -0.50 0.40
CA LYS A 173 26.85 -0.87 -0.96
C LYS A 173 28.13 -0.22 -1.41
N LEU A 174 28.39 1.02 -1.05
CA LEU A 174 29.66 1.69 -1.33
C LEU A 174 30.83 1.01 -0.61
N ALA A 175 30.59 0.50 0.60
CA ALA A 175 31.61 -0.22 1.37
C ALA A 175 32.08 -1.53 0.69
N GLU A 176 31.29 -2.13 -0.19
CA GLU A 176 31.67 -3.32 -0.99
C GLU A 176 32.72 -2.99 -2.08
N TYR A 177 32.87 -1.70 -2.45
CA TYR A 177 33.88 -1.27 -3.41
C TYR A 177 35.24 -1.04 -2.73
N PRO A 178 36.38 -1.27 -3.43
CA PRO A 178 37.67 -0.86 -2.97
C PRO A 178 37.70 0.63 -2.61
N ALA A 179 38.42 0.98 -1.54
CA ALA A 179 38.40 2.34 -0.97
C ALA A 179 38.76 3.43 -2.01
N GLU A 180 39.76 3.14 -2.86
CA GLU A 180 40.24 4.02 -3.92
C GLU A 180 39.22 4.25 -5.06
N ARG A 181 38.21 3.39 -5.17
CA ARG A 181 37.16 3.49 -6.21
C ARG A 181 35.83 4.03 -5.72
N ARG A 182 35.62 4.17 -4.43
CA ARG A 182 34.33 4.59 -3.85
C ARG A 182 33.92 5.97 -4.33
N ASN A 183 34.84 6.89 -4.48
CA ASN A 183 34.61 8.25 -4.97
C ASN A 183 34.27 8.33 -6.47
N GLN A 184 34.47 7.23 -7.20
CA GLN A 184 34.13 7.13 -8.63
C GLN A 184 32.79 6.44 -8.84
N ALA A 185 32.13 5.97 -7.77
CA ALA A 185 30.84 5.31 -7.86
C ALA A 185 29.74 6.26 -8.31
N VAL A 186 28.95 5.81 -9.27
CA VAL A 186 27.77 6.55 -9.76
C VAL A 186 26.52 5.91 -9.19
N LEU A 187 25.67 6.70 -8.53
CA LEU A 187 24.38 6.27 -8.01
C LEU A 187 23.31 6.51 -9.08
N LEU A 188 22.66 5.43 -9.52
CA LEU A 188 21.55 5.51 -10.45
C LEU A 188 20.24 5.32 -9.72
N PHE A 189 19.40 6.37 -9.71
CA PHE A 189 18.06 6.31 -9.16
C PHE A 189 17.06 5.90 -10.24
N SER A 190 16.37 4.77 -10.02
CA SER A 190 15.30 4.31 -10.89
C SER A 190 13.94 4.61 -10.26
N ALA A 191 13.08 5.29 -11.00
CA ALA A 191 11.75 5.63 -10.56
C ALA A 191 10.71 5.15 -11.59
N HIS A 192 9.57 4.66 -11.10
CA HIS A 192 8.47 4.28 -11.96
C HIS A 192 7.84 5.53 -12.60
N SER A 193 7.79 5.56 -13.93
CA SER A 193 7.12 6.66 -14.64
C SER A 193 5.60 6.50 -14.58
N LEU A 194 4.93 7.59 -14.24
CA LEU A 194 3.48 7.70 -14.29
C LEU A 194 3.08 8.77 -15.33
N PRO A 195 1.98 8.56 -16.09
CA PRO A 195 1.45 9.61 -16.96
C PRO A 195 1.17 10.90 -16.16
N MET A 196 1.52 12.05 -16.72
CA MET A 196 1.32 13.36 -16.07
C MET A 196 -0.15 13.62 -15.69
N SER A 197 -1.10 13.05 -16.43
CA SER A 197 -2.52 13.11 -16.10
C SER A 197 -2.84 12.46 -14.74
N ILE A 198 -2.16 11.36 -14.39
CA ILE A 198 -2.31 10.67 -13.09
C ILE A 198 -1.64 11.49 -11.97
N VAL A 199 -0.43 11.98 -12.21
CA VAL A 199 0.32 12.82 -11.27
C VAL A 199 -0.45 14.08 -10.90
N ASN A 200 -1.05 14.76 -11.91
CA ASN A 200 -1.80 15.99 -11.71
C ASN A 200 -3.16 15.78 -11.02
N ARG A 201 -3.81 14.61 -11.17
CA ARG A 201 -5.02 14.26 -10.42
C ARG A 201 -4.73 14.22 -8.91
N GLY A 202 -3.61 13.65 -8.50
CA GLY A 202 -3.19 13.60 -7.10
C GLY A 202 -3.01 14.99 -6.47
N LYS A 203 -2.46 15.95 -7.22
CA LYS A 203 -2.32 17.34 -6.78
C LYS A 203 -3.64 18.06 -6.57
N ARG A 204 -4.65 17.81 -7.42
CA ARG A 204 -6.00 18.39 -7.27
C ARG A 204 -6.73 17.81 -6.06
N ALA A 205 -6.64 16.51 -5.84
CA ALA A 205 -7.25 15.85 -4.68
C ALA A 205 -6.65 16.34 -3.34
N SER A 206 -5.34 16.64 -3.29
CA SER A 206 -4.70 17.16 -2.08
C SER A 206 -5.15 18.60 -1.75
N ARG A 207 -5.39 19.44 -2.74
CA ARG A 207 -5.87 20.82 -2.53
C ARG A 207 -7.30 20.91 -1.99
N SER A 208 -8.16 19.94 -2.32
CA SER A 208 -9.55 19.92 -1.83
C SER A 208 -9.72 19.30 -0.43
N LYS A 209 -8.70 18.57 0.06
CA LYS A 209 -8.76 17.88 1.36
C LYS A 209 -7.94 18.52 2.47
N THR A 210 -7.22 19.60 2.20
CA THR A 210 -6.41 20.31 3.22
C THR A 210 -7.26 21.03 4.28
N SER A 211 -8.58 21.06 4.12
CA SER A 211 -9.50 21.68 5.08
C SER A 211 -10.03 20.71 6.16
N ILE A 212 -9.61 19.44 6.22
CA ILE A 212 -10.22 18.44 7.12
C ILE A 212 -9.23 17.88 8.16
N ILE A 213 -7.94 18.22 8.12
CA ILE A 213 -6.97 17.73 9.12
C ILE A 213 -6.24 18.91 9.75
N THR A 214 -6.97 19.68 10.55
CA THR A 214 -6.42 20.50 11.63
C THR A 214 -7.43 20.53 12.76
N ARG A 215 -7.34 19.54 13.64
CA ARG A 215 -7.50 19.63 15.10
C ARG A 215 -7.45 18.24 15.73
#